data_014c271d24c6db87ed5226e62106799b
#
_entry.id   014c271d24c6db87ed5226e62106799b
#
_cell.length_a   1.000
_cell.length_b   1.000
_cell.length_c   1.000
_cell.angle_alpha   90.00
_cell.angle_beta   90.00
_cell.angle_gamma   90.00
#
_symmetry.space_group_name_H-M   'P 1'
#
loop_
_entity.id
_entity.type
_entity.pdbx_description
1 polymer ?
#
loop_
_entity_poly.entity_id
_entity_poly.type
_entity_poly.pdbx_seq_one_letter_code
_entity_poly.pdbx_strand_id
1 'polypeptide(L)'
;MTVELDEMVSLFKKELALCKLKPTETMAVLTSGEIRADYAKAFLTAASQIGANAFELKLPPVKNASKDTFGITPLTDNRVAVECLKKADLVIDLVLLLFSKEQLELQDAGVRILLVVEPFDVIKRMFPKESDKERVLYATELLRNAKELRVTNKAGTDVKYQLGQYPILTEYGYADEPGRWDHLPSCFAAATSNDGGVDGIVVMDKGDIFFPFNRYLQDPIELTIKDGFVTKIEGGFDAMLMKEYIESFNDPRAYAISHIGWGLNERAQWHSLAFDDQVFGMDGRAFYGNVLFSLGPNSELGGNNDTPCHLDLPMKNCTLYLDGKLIVKDGDIVIDEMKPVKPQHA
;
A
#
# COMPACT_ATOMS: atom_id res chain seq x y z
N MET A 1 8.92 -0.58 24.70
CA MET A 1 9.54 -1.89 25.01
C MET A 1 10.60 -2.16 23.94
N THR A 2 11.82 -2.52 24.35
CA THR A 2 12.84 -2.94 23.39
C THR A 2 12.44 -4.34 22.90
N VAL A 3 12.15 -4.46 21.62
CA VAL A 3 11.87 -5.78 21.00
C VAL A 3 13.19 -6.57 20.98
N GLU A 4 13.16 -7.82 21.40
CA GLU A 4 14.35 -8.66 21.36
C GLU A 4 14.67 -9.06 19.92
N LEU A 5 15.92 -8.96 19.53
CA LEU A 5 16.39 -9.30 18.18
C LEU A 5 15.96 -10.72 17.76
N ASP A 6 15.98 -11.68 18.68
CA ASP A 6 15.60 -13.07 18.41
C ASP A 6 14.13 -13.22 18.01
N GLU A 7 13.23 -12.37 18.56
CA GLU A 7 11.83 -12.35 18.16
C GLU A 7 11.68 -11.84 16.72
N MET A 8 12.39 -10.76 16.37
CA MET A 8 12.41 -10.23 14.98
C MET A 8 12.96 -11.28 14.02
N VAL A 9 14.09 -11.89 14.33
CA VAL A 9 14.72 -12.95 13.49
C VAL A 9 13.74 -14.11 13.28
N SER A 10 13.05 -14.54 14.33
CA SER A 10 12.08 -15.64 14.24
C SER A 10 10.92 -15.29 13.32
N LEU A 11 10.38 -14.05 13.43
CA LEU A 11 9.27 -13.59 12.59
C LEU A 11 9.70 -13.41 11.14
N PHE A 12 10.83 -12.74 10.90
CA PHE A 12 11.33 -12.49 9.55
C PHE A 12 11.80 -13.78 8.84
N LYS A 13 12.24 -14.78 9.59
CA LYS A 13 12.49 -16.11 9.00
C LYS A 13 11.23 -16.75 8.44
N LYS A 14 10.07 -16.60 9.13
CA LYS A 14 8.78 -17.05 8.61
C LYS A 14 8.36 -16.24 7.37
N GLU A 15 8.61 -14.94 7.38
CA GLU A 15 8.34 -14.08 6.25
C GLU A 15 9.17 -14.46 5.01
N LEU A 16 10.47 -14.70 5.18
CA LEU A 16 11.33 -15.16 4.11
C LEU A 16 10.92 -16.54 3.54
N ALA A 17 10.32 -17.39 4.38
CA ALA A 17 9.72 -18.65 3.92
C ALA A 17 8.45 -18.41 3.07
N LEU A 18 7.57 -17.45 3.45
CA LEU A 18 6.44 -17.03 2.61
C LEU A 18 6.93 -16.42 1.28
N CYS A 19 7.99 -15.63 1.30
CA CYS A 19 8.68 -15.12 0.09
C CYS A 19 9.38 -16.22 -0.71
N LYS A 20 9.37 -17.47 -0.25
CA LYS A 20 10.04 -18.64 -0.90
C LYS A 20 11.54 -18.43 -1.12
N LEU A 21 12.23 -17.75 -0.20
CA LEU A 21 13.68 -17.59 -0.27
C LEU A 21 14.38 -18.95 -0.12
N LYS A 22 15.24 -19.30 -1.08
CA LYS A 22 15.96 -20.57 -1.13
C LYS A 22 17.43 -20.41 -0.70
N PRO A 23 18.08 -21.49 -0.21
CA PRO A 23 19.51 -21.48 0.10
C PRO A 23 20.42 -21.12 -1.08
N THR A 24 19.96 -21.32 -2.31
CA THR A 24 20.72 -21.00 -3.54
C THR A 24 20.52 -19.56 -4.03
N GLU A 25 19.62 -18.82 -3.41
CA GLU A 25 19.30 -17.45 -3.78
C GLU A 25 20.09 -16.41 -2.98
N THR A 26 20.12 -15.20 -3.50
CA THR A 26 20.75 -14.04 -2.88
C THR A 26 19.69 -13.02 -2.48
N MET A 27 19.69 -12.64 -1.20
CA MET A 27 18.86 -11.57 -0.67
C MET A 27 19.70 -10.30 -0.45
N ALA A 28 19.21 -9.15 -0.91
CA ALA A 28 19.75 -7.85 -0.54
C ALA A 28 18.82 -7.14 0.45
N VAL A 29 19.38 -6.48 1.46
CA VAL A 29 18.66 -5.56 2.33
C VAL A 29 19.08 -4.15 1.96
N LEU A 30 18.14 -3.34 1.45
CA LEU A 30 18.38 -1.96 1.07
C LEU A 30 18.07 -1.04 2.25
N THR A 31 19.06 -0.28 2.71
CA THR A 31 18.96 0.63 3.85
C THR A 31 19.44 2.03 3.52
N SER A 32 19.03 3.00 4.33
CA SER A 32 19.49 4.39 4.22
C SER A 32 19.77 4.96 5.60
N GLY A 33 21.01 5.43 5.81
CA GLY A 33 21.44 5.90 7.13
C GLY A 33 21.32 4.81 8.20
N GLU A 34 20.72 5.14 9.35
CA GLU A 34 20.51 4.20 10.46
C GLU A 34 19.03 3.79 10.62
N ILE A 35 18.19 4.17 9.67
CA ILE A 35 16.75 3.85 9.74
C ILE A 35 16.57 2.34 9.64
N ARG A 36 15.85 1.73 10.60
CA ARG A 36 15.56 0.29 10.67
C ARG A 36 16.81 -0.62 10.63
N ALA A 37 17.93 -0.17 11.24
CA ALA A 37 19.15 -0.99 11.30
C ALA A 37 18.94 -2.31 12.06
N ASP A 38 18.02 -2.36 13.02
CA ASP A 38 17.57 -3.56 13.73
C ASP A 38 16.85 -4.55 12.79
N TYR A 39 15.99 -4.06 11.89
CA TYR A 39 15.34 -4.89 10.86
C TYR A 39 16.37 -5.46 9.88
N ALA A 40 17.28 -4.63 9.40
CA ALA A 40 18.34 -5.08 8.51
C ALA A 40 19.14 -6.23 9.15
N LYS A 41 19.57 -6.06 10.39
CA LYS A 41 20.28 -7.11 11.15
C LYS A 41 19.44 -8.37 11.32
N ALA A 42 18.15 -8.23 11.60
CA ALA A 42 17.26 -9.38 11.79
C ALA A 42 17.02 -10.14 10.48
N PHE A 43 16.80 -9.46 9.35
CA PHE A 43 16.67 -10.09 8.03
C PHE A 43 17.95 -10.81 7.59
N LEU A 44 19.11 -10.18 7.73
CA LEU A 44 20.41 -10.80 7.42
C LEU A 44 20.65 -12.07 8.25
N THR A 45 20.31 -12.01 9.55
CA THR A 45 20.42 -13.17 10.44
C THR A 45 19.45 -14.28 10.02
N ALA A 46 18.20 -13.94 9.70
CA ALA A 46 17.18 -14.88 9.25
C ALA A 46 17.58 -15.57 7.92
N ALA A 47 18.08 -14.81 6.95
CA ALA A 47 18.59 -15.36 5.68
C ALA A 47 19.77 -16.31 5.88
N SER A 48 20.72 -15.96 6.75
CA SER A 48 21.84 -16.84 7.13
C SER A 48 21.35 -18.15 7.74
N GLN A 49 20.32 -18.12 8.59
CA GLN A 49 19.71 -19.33 9.15
C GLN A 49 18.96 -20.20 8.14
N ILE A 50 18.54 -19.62 7.00
CA ILE A 50 17.97 -20.35 5.86
C ILE A 50 19.09 -20.98 5.02
N GLY A 51 20.31 -20.42 5.09
CA GLY A 51 21.45 -20.79 4.27
C GLY A 51 21.55 -20.02 2.95
N ALA A 52 20.73 -18.98 2.77
CA ALA A 52 20.80 -18.10 1.61
C ALA A 52 21.97 -17.11 1.69
N ASN A 53 22.49 -16.69 0.52
CA ASN A 53 23.41 -15.57 0.48
C ASN A 53 22.67 -14.27 0.83
N ALA A 54 23.29 -13.41 1.63
CA ALA A 54 22.66 -12.12 1.96
C ALA A 54 23.72 -11.03 2.15
N PHE A 55 23.36 -9.80 1.76
CA PHE A 55 24.17 -8.62 1.98
C PHE A 55 23.30 -7.39 2.24
N GLU A 56 23.86 -6.38 2.89
CA GLU A 56 23.25 -5.07 3.04
C GLU A 56 23.84 -4.10 2.01
N LEU A 57 22.96 -3.37 1.32
CA LEU A 57 23.31 -2.22 0.52
C LEU A 57 22.86 -0.96 1.27
N LYS A 58 23.80 -0.33 1.97
CA LYS A 58 23.55 0.87 2.74
C LYS A 58 23.90 2.11 1.95
N LEU A 59 22.92 2.99 1.71
CA LEU A 59 23.08 4.22 0.95
C LEU A 59 22.95 5.45 1.86
N PRO A 60 23.54 6.61 1.47
CA PRO A 60 23.29 7.86 2.17
C PRO A 60 21.81 8.25 2.10
N PRO A 61 21.28 8.93 3.14
CA PRO A 61 19.94 9.50 3.06
C PRO A 61 19.79 10.49 1.92
N VAL A 62 18.60 10.53 1.31
CA VAL A 62 18.28 11.53 0.29
C VAL A 62 18.33 12.91 0.91
N LYS A 63 19.11 13.81 0.34
CA LYS A 63 19.20 15.20 0.80
C LYS A 63 17.88 15.91 0.48
N ASN A 64 17.30 16.58 1.47
CA ASN A 64 16.04 17.34 1.33
C ASN A 64 14.81 16.49 0.95
N ALA A 65 14.83 15.20 1.16
CA ALA A 65 13.61 14.40 1.02
C ALA A 65 12.58 14.87 2.06
N SER A 66 11.42 15.28 1.59
CA SER A 66 10.22 15.40 2.42
C SER A 66 9.65 14.00 2.63
N LYS A 67 9.07 13.73 3.81
CA LYS A 67 8.32 12.49 4.08
C LYS A 67 7.14 12.29 3.10
N ASP A 68 6.77 13.36 2.42
CA ASP A 68 5.58 13.48 1.59
C ASP A 68 5.90 13.45 0.08
N THR A 69 7.17 13.17 -0.30
CA THR A 69 7.57 13.13 -1.72
C THR A 69 7.85 11.69 -2.13
N PHE A 70 6.95 11.11 -2.91
CA PHE A 70 7.11 9.77 -3.46
C PHE A 70 7.97 9.77 -4.73
N GLY A 71 8.58 8.62 -5.04
CA GLY A 71 9.35 8.43 -6.27
C GLY A 71 10.81 8.87 -6.22
N ILE A 72 11.25 9.66 -5.21
CA ILE A 72 12.65 10.05 -5.02
C ILE A 72 13.25 9.20 -3.89
N THR A 73 14.22 8.38 -4.21
CA THR A 73 14.79 7.38 -3.30
C THR A 73 16.31 7.45 -3.26
N PRO A 74 16.99 6.77 -2.32
CA PRO A 74 18.45 6.66 -2.33
C PRO A 74 19.03 6.00 -3.59
N LEU A 75 18.20 5.36 -4.41
CA LEU A 75 18.59 4.78 -5.71
C LEU A 75 18.52 5.77 -6.86
N THR A 76 17.82 6.89 -6.70
CA THR A 76 17.64 7.90 -7.76
C THR A 76 19.01 8.38 -8.24
N ASP A 77 19.24 8.26 -9.55
CA ASP A 77 20.53 8.57 -10.24
C ASP A 77 21.72 7.69 -9.80
N ASN A 78 21.52 6.63 -9.01
CA ASN A 78 22.56 5.71 -8.56
C ASN A 78 22.55 4.39 -9.35
N ARG A 79 22.99 4.45 -10.61
CA ARG A 79 22.99 3.28 -11.52
C ARG A 79 23.76 2.09 -10.97
N VAL A 80 24.88 2.31 -10.26
CA VAL A 80 25.70 1.23 -9.70
C VAL A 80 24.92 0.44 -8.65
N ALA A 81 24.18 1.14 -7.78
CA ALA A 81 23.35 0.50 -6.76
C ALA A 81 22.20 -0.29 -7.39
N VAL A 82 21.52 0.28 -8.40
CA VAL A 82 20.45 -0.42 -9.14
C VAL A 82 20.99 -1.70 -9.80
N GLU A 83 22.11 -1.63 -10.52
CA GLU A 83 22.71 -2.80 -11.16
C GLU A 83 23.18 -3.86 -10.16
N CYS A 84 23.60 -3.44 -8.96
CA CYS A 84 23.90 -4.37 -7.86
C CYS A 84 22.64 -5.10 -7.40
N LEU A 85 21.53 -4.38 -7.15
CA LEU A 85 20.27 -4.96 -6.68
C LEU A 85 19.62 -5.88 -7.72
N LYS A 86 19.79 -5.64 -9.01
CA LYS A 86 19.34 -6.53 -10.08
C LYS A 86 19.98 -7.94 -10.05
N LYS A 87 21.03 -8.13 -9.26
CA LYS A 87 21.68 -9.45 -9.08
C LYS A 87 21.12 -10.22 -7.89
N ALA A 88 20.27 -9.60 -7.09
CA ALA A 88 19.56 -10.26 -6.01
C ALA A 88 18.26 -10.92 -6.53
N ASP A 89 17.87 -12.01 -5.89
CA ASP A 89 16.60 -12.69 -6.13
C ASP A 89 15.46 -12.06 -5.32
N LEU A 90 15.81 -11.49 -4.14
CA LEU A 90 14.89 -10.81 -3.24
C LEU A 90 15.56 -9.55 -2.67
N VAL A 91 14.84 -8.42 -2.72
CA VAL A 91 15.23 -7.17 -2.05
C VAL A 91 14.27 -6.91 -0.90
N ILE A 92 14.80 -6.76 0.30
CA ILE A 92 14.07 -6.20 1.45
C ILE A 92 14.25 -4.69 1.39
N ASP A 93 13.17 -3.99 1.10
CA ASP A 93 13.13 -2.53 0.98
C ASP A 93 12.81 -1.90 2.34
N LEU A 94 13.80 -1.27 2.96
CA LEU A 94 13.64 -0.49 4.20
C LEU A 94 13.63 1.03 3.97
N VAL A 95 13.60 1.46 2.69
CA VAL A 95 13.76 2.87 2.31
C VAL A 95 12.56 3.47 1.58
N LEU A 96 11.53 2.68 1.25
CA LEU A 96 10.34 3.06 0.51
C LEU A 96 10.64 3.40 -0.97
N LEU A 97 10.82 2.36 -1.78
CA LEU A 97 11.00 2.49 -3.23
C LEU A 97 9.71 2.78 -4.00
N LEU A 98 8.56 2.76 -3.33
CA LEU A 98 7.23 2.90 -3.94
C LEU A 98 7.16 4.12 -4.88
N PHE A 99 6.58 3.92 -6.06
CA PHE A 99 6.46 4.88 -7.17
C PHE A 99 7.79 5.33 -7.81
N SER A 100 8.93 4.72 -7.47
CA SER A 100 10.18 5.05 -8.14
C SER A 100 10.37 4.26 -9.43
N LYS A 101 11.08 4.85 -10.39
CA LYS A 101 11.47 4.17 -11.64
C LYS A 101 12.38 2.98 -11.36
N GLU A 102 13.20 3.11 -10.35
CA GLU A 102 14.12 2.06 -9.91
C GLU A 102 13.39 0.85 -9.39
N GLN A 103 12.24 1.00 -8.68
CA GLN A 103 11.38 -0.11 -8.29
C GLN A 103 10.91 -0.89 -9.51
N LEU A 104 10.33 -0.20 -10.49
CA LEU A 104 9.82 -0.84 -11.73
C LEU A 104 10.95 -1.53 -12.49
N GLU A 105 12.13 -0.92 -12.59
CA GLU A 105 13.30 -1.50 -13.24
C GLU A 105 13.80 -2.78 -12.56
N LEU A 106 13.74 -2.86 -11.23
CA LEU A 106 14.07 -4.07 -10.48
C LEU A 106 13.02 -5.17 -10.70
N GLN A 107 11.73 -4.82 -10.69
CA GLN A 107 10.64 -5.75 -10.97
C GLN A 107 10.73 -6.33 -12.39
N ASP A 108 10.99 -5.49 -13.38
CA ASP A 108 11.19 -5.90 -14.78
C ASP A 108 12.39 -6.84 -14.96
N ALA A 109 13.41 -6.69 -14.12
CA ALA A 109 14.54 -7.62 -14.05
C ALA A 109 14.21 -8.95 -13.34
N GLY A 110 13.00 -9.12 -12.83
CA GLY A 110 12.52 -10.31 -12.12
C GLY A 110 12.85 -10.33 -10.63
N VAL A 111 13.37 -9.24 -10.07
CA VAL A 111 13.68 -9.13 -8.64
C VAL A 111 12.38 -9.04 -7.84
N ARG A 112 12.26 -9.87 -6.80
CA ARG A 112 11.17 -9.76 -5.82
C ARG A 112 11.51 -8.63 -4.84
N ILE A 113 10.55 -7.78 -4.51
CA ILE A 113 10.76 -6.65 -3.58
C ILE A 113 9.73 -6.76 -2.46
N LEU A 114 10.21 -6.76 -1.22
CA LEU A 114 9.37 -6.71 -0.03
C LEU A 114 9.63 -5.40 0.71
N LEU A 115 8.66 -4.50 0.70
CA LEU A 115 8.68 -3.27 1.49
C LEU A 115 8.38 -3.58 2.96
N VAL A 116 9.25 -3.10 3.88
CA VAL A 116 9.09 -3.31 5.33
C VAL A 116 9.35 -2.02 6.08
N VAL A 117 8.30 -1.25 6.30
CA VAL A 117 8.38 0.10 6.89
C VAL A 117 7.50 0.33 8.11
N GLU A 118 6.61 -0.61 8.43
CA GLU A 118 5.77 -0.52 9.62
C GLU A 118 6.54 -0.83 10.92
N PRO A 119 6.08 -0.35 12.08
CA PRO A 119 6.56 -0.78 13.39
C PRO A 119 6.40 -2.29 13.60
N PHE A 120 7.29 -2.88 14.40
CA PHE A 120 7.33 -4.34 14.56
C PHE A 120 6.06 -4.95 15.19
N ASP A 121 5.42 -4.26 16.09
CA ASP A 121 4.15 -4.71 16.69
C ASP A 121 2.99 -4.69 15.69
N VAL A 122 2.97 -3.76 14.74
CA VAL A 122 2.03 -3.75 13.61
C VAL A 122 2.30 -4.96 12.70
N ILE A 123 3.57 -5.19 12.32
CA ILE A 123 3.98 -6.35 11.51
C ILE A 123 3.58 -7.66 12.20
N LYS A 124 3.86 -7.78 13.50
CA LYS A 124 3.54 -8.98 14.28
C LYS A 124 2.03 -9.24 14.35
N ARG A 125 1.23 -8.20 14.57
CA ARG A 125 -0.22 -8.31 14.68
C ARG A 125 -0.88 -8.63 13.35
N MET A 126 -0.42 -7.99 12.28
CA MET A 126 -0.95 -8.15 10.92
C MET A 126 -0.16 -9.17 10.08
N PHE A 127 0.69 -9.99 10.71
CA PHE A 127 1.56 -10.93 9.99
C PHE A 127 0.78 -11.77 8.98
N PRO A 128 1.22 -11.86 7.71
CA PRO A 128 0.45 -12.48 6.63
C PRO A 128 0.28 -13.99 6.82
N LYS A 129 -0.81 -14.50 6.26
CA LYS A 129 -1.16 -15.92 6.22
C LYS A 129 -1.45 -16.32 4.78
N GLU A 130 -1.30 -17.61 4.46
CA GLU A 130 -1.67 -18.13 3.13
C GLU A 130 -3.14 -17.86 2.78
N SER A 131 -4.04 -17.98 3.77
CA SER A 131 -5.44 -17.63 3.60
C SER A 131 -5.71 -16.17 3.26
N ASP A 132 -4.80 -15.25 3.61
CA ASP A 132 -4.91 -13.85 3.24
C ASP A 132 -4.67 -13.68 1.73
N LYS A 133 -3.66 -14.38 1.19
CA LYS A 133 -3.41 -14.43 -0.26
C LYS A 133 -4.61 -14.97 -1.02
N GLU A 134 -5.23 -16.06 -0.56
CA GLU A 134 -6.42 -16.64 -1.20
C GLU A 134 -7.56 -15.61 -1.30
N ARG A 135 -7.83 -14.88 -0.21
CA ARG A 135 -8.86 -13.83 -0.15
C ARG A 135 -8.55 -12.66 -1.08
N VAL A 136 -7.29 -12.21 -1.11
CA VAL A 136 -6.83 -11.12 -2.00
C VAL A 136 -6.93 -11.55 -3.45
N LEU A 137 -6.50 -12.75 -3.80
CA LEU A 137 -6.59 -13.26 -5.18
C LEU A 137 -8.05 -13.40 -5.64
N TYR A 138 -8.97 -13.79 -4.74
CA TYR A 138 -10.40 -13.80 -5.06
C TYR A 138 -10.93 -12.39 -5.34
N ALA A 139 -10.59 -11.41 -4.48
CA ALA A 139 -10.94 -10.01 -4.71
C ALA A 139 -10.36 -9.46 -6.02
N THR A 140 -9.12 -9.83 -6.33
CA THR A 140 -8.44 -9.49 -7.59
C THR A 140 -9.19 -10.00 -8.81
N GLU A 141 -9.66 -11.24 -8.75
CA GLU A 141 -10.42 -11.84 -9.86
C GLU A 141 -11.77 -11.14 -10.06
N LEU A 142 -12.45 -10.74 -8.98
CA LEU A 142 -13.67 -9.94 -9.06
C LEU A 142 -13.40 -8.59 -9.75
N LEU A 143 -12.33 -7.88 -9.33
CA LEU A 143 -11.95 -6.59 -9.93
C LEU A 143 -11.54 -6.74 -11.41
N ARG A 144 -10.78 -7.77 -11.75
CA ARG A 144 -10.32 -8.02 -13.13
C ARG A 144 -11.47 -8.22 -14.10
N ASN A 145 -12.55 -8.85 -13.65
CA ASN A 145 -13.71 -9.16 -14.49
C ASN A 145 -14.74 -8.03 -14.52
N ALA A 146 -14.67 -7.06 -13.58
CA ALA A 146 -15.61 -5.96 -13.49
C ALA A 146 -15.34 -4.87 -14.55
N LYS A 147 -16.41 -4.19 -14.98
CA LYS A 147 -16.37 -3.03 -15.88
C LYS A 147 -16.66 -1.72 -15.14
N GLU A 148 -17.47 -1.78 -14.10
CA GLU A 148 -17.80 -0.64 -13.25
C GLU A 148 -17.57 -0.99 -11.78
N LEU A 149 -16.91 -0.10 -11.05
CA LEU A 149 -16.91 -0.08 -9.60
C LEU A 149 -17.66 1.17 -9.15
N ARG A 150 -18.62 1.02 -8.23
CA ARG A 150 -19.34 2.13 -7.62
C ARG A 150 -19.18 2.09 -6.10
N VAL A 151 -18.91 3.25 -5.50
CA VAL A 151 -18.85 3.42 -4.04
C VAL A 151 -19.92 4.41 -3.62
N THR A 152 -20.62 4.09 -2.53
CA THR A 152 -21.56 4.99 -1.84
C THR A 152 -21.30 4.95 -0.33
N ASN A 153 -21.66 6.03 0.37
CA ASN A 153 -21.74 6.06 1.84
C ASN A 153 -22.87 6.98 2.32
N LYS A 154 -23.13 6.95 3.62
CA LYS A 154 -24.19 7.79 4.22
C LYS A 154 -23.86 9.28 4.28
N ALA A 155 -22.58 9.64 4.17
CA ALA A 155 -22.12 11.02 4.18
C ALA A 155 -22.38 11.74 2.84
N GLY A 156 -22.64 11.01 1.75
CA GLY A 156 -22.97 11.59 0.45
C GLY A 156 -22.09 11.10 -0.70
N THR A 157 -21.15 10.19 -0.47
CA THR A 157 -20.37 9.58 -1.57
C THR A 157 -21.30 8.85 -2.54
N ASP A 158 -21.15 9.16 -3.84
CA ASP A 158 -21.64 8.37 -4.97
C ASP A 158 -20.68 8.61 -6.15
N VAL A 159 -19.75 7.70 -6.33
CA VAL A 159 -18.70 7.78 -7.35
C VAL A 159 -18.59 6.47 -8.12
N LYS A 160 -18.33 6.59 -9.41
CA LYS A 160 -18.20 5.47 -10.33
C LYS A 160 -16.84 5.47 -11.02
N TYR A 161 -16.29 4.29 -11.16
CA TYR A 161 -15.03 4.01 -11.84
C TYR A 161 -15.29 3.06 -13.01
N GLN A 162 -14.84 3.42 -14.20
CA GLN A 162 -14.76 2.49 -15.33
C GLN A 162 -13.47 1.70 -15.25
N LEU A 163 -13.55 0.37 -15.31
CA LEU A 163 -12.44 -0.54 -15.11
C LEU A 163 -12.09 -1.32 -16.38
N GLY A 164 -10.91 -1.93 -16.40
CA GLY A 164 -10.47 -2.92 -17.38
C GLY A 164 -9.34 -2.49 -18.31
N GLN A 165 -8.87 -1.24 -18.25
CA GLN A 165 -7.72 -0.77 -19.01
C GLN A 165 -6.39 -1.22 -18.39
N TYR A 166 -6.33 -1.27 -17.06
CA TYR A 166 -5.09 -1.46 -16.28
C TYR A 166 -5.13 -2.76 -15.47
N PRO A 167 -3.96 -3.30 -15.08
CA PRO A 167 -3.89 -4.44 -14.18
C PRO A 167 -4.43 -4.10 -12.78
N ILE A 168 -4.68 -5.12 -11.98
CA ILE A 168 -5.17 -4.99 -10.62
C ILE A 168 -3.99 -5.06 -9.65
N LEU A 169 -3.90 -4.12 -8.72
CA LEU A 169 -2.97 -4.12 -7.61
C LEU A 169 -3.39 -5.17 -6.58
N THR A 170 -2.45 -6.04 -6.21
CA THR A 170 -2.67 -7.09 -5.22
C THR A 170 -1.58 -7.04 -4.18
N GLU A 171 -1.95 -6.85 -2.92
CA GLU A 171 -1.03 -6.91 -1.81
C GLU A 171 -1.52 -7.91 -0.76
N TYR A 172 -0.69 -8.90 -0.44
CA TYR A 172 -0.99 -9.92 0.56
C TYR A 172 0.13 -10.15 1.57
N GLY A 173 1.13 -9.27 1.57
CA GLY A 173 2.13 -9.18 2.62
C GLY A 173 3.45 -9.87 2.35
N TYR A 174 3.65 -10.56 1.20
CA TYR A 174 4.91 -11.23 0.86
C TYR A 174 5.17 -11.34 -0.65
N ALA A 175 6.43 -11.33 -1.04
CA ALA A 175 6.87 -11.33 -2.44
C ALA A 175 7.36 -12.73 -2.86
N ASP A 176 6.46 -13.60 -3.34
CA ASP A 176 6.73 -15.02 -3.60
C ASP A 176 6.82 -15.40 -5.09
N GLU A 177 6.73 -14.41 -6.00
CA GLU A 177 6.80 -14.59 -7.45
C GLU A 177 7.83 -13.64 -8.08
N PRO A 178 8.56 -14.03 -9.13
CA PRO A 178 9.52 -13.14 -9.80
C PRO A 178 8.89 -11.82 -10.24
N GLY A 179 9.58 -10.70 -10.00
CA GLY A 179 9.11 -9.35 -10.33
C GLY A 179 7.99 -8.83 -9.42
N ARG A 180 7.58 -9.58 -8.39
CA ARG A 180 6.56 -9.13 -7.46
C ARG A 180 7.12 -8.11 -6.47
N TRP A 181 6.41 -7.01 -6.33
CA TRP A 181 6.49 -6.10 -5.18
C TRP A 181 5.32 -6.38 -4.23
N ASP A 182 5.57 -6.32 -2.92
CA ASP A 182 4.53 -6.42 -1.88
C ASP A 182 4.97 -5.65 -0.62
N HIS A 183 4.03 -5.34 0.25
CA HIS A 183 4.25 -4.60 1.50
C HIS A 183 3.98 -5.50 2.72
N LEU A 184 4.95 -5.61 3.63
CA LEU A 184 4.80 -6.31 4.91
C LEU A 184 4.48 -5.31 6.05
N PRO A 185 3.30 -5.40 6.69
CA PRO A 185 2.17 -6.26 6.36
C PRO A 185 1.25 -5.62 5.34
N SER A 186 0.44 -6.42 4.65
CA SER A 186 -0.66 -5.93 3.83
C SER A 186 -1.81 -6.94 3.79
N CYS A 187 -2.89 -6.65 3.12
CA CYS A 187 -3.97 -7.52 2.67
C CYS A 187 -5.07 -6.66 2.03
N PHE A 188 -4.94 -6.31 0.75
CA PHE A 188 -5.99 -5.60 0.01
C PHE A 188 -5.88 -5.83 -1.51
N ALA A 189 -6.94 -5.49 -2.23
CA ALA A 189 -6.95 -5.43 -3.68
C ALA A 189 -7.47 -4.06 -4.13
N ALA A 190 -6.82 -3.48 -5.14
CA ALA A 190 -7.21 -2.19 -5.69
C ALA A 190 -7.05 -2.15 -7.22
N ALA A 191 -7.81 -1.26 -7.85
CA ALA A 191 -7.75 -0.99 -9.27
C ALA A 191 -7.53 0.49 -9.51
N THR A 192 -6.89 0.87 -10.62
CA THR A 192 -7.02 2.21 -11.18
C THR A 192 -8.10 2.21 -12.27
N SER A 193 -8.74 3.35 -12.49
CA SER A 193 -9.76 3.47 -13.52
C SER A 193 -9.16 3.49 -14.92
N ASN A 194 -10.01 3.27 -15.93
CA ASN A 194 -9.70 3.70 -17.28
C ASN A 194 -9.42 5.21 -17.30
N ASP A 195 -8.62 5.67 -18.27
CA ASP A 195 -8.33 7.10 -18.43
C ASP A 195 -9.61 7.92 -18.56
N GLY A 196 -9.75 8.94 -17.69
CA GLY A 196 -10.96 9.76 -17.62
C GLY A 196 -12.21 9.03 -17.09
N GLY A 197 -12.07 7.81 -16.60
CA GLY A 197 -13.19 6.93 -16.26
C GLY A 197 -13.73 7.09 -14.83
N VAL A 198 -13.54 8.22 -14.16
CA VAL A 198 -14.08 8.45 -12.81
C VAL A 198 -14.94 9.70 -12.79
N ASP A 199 -16.20 9.55 -12.38
CA ASP A 199 -17.14 10.64 -12.20
C ASP A 199 -17.97 10.46 -10.92
N GLY A 200 -18.27 11.56 -10.25
CA GLY A 200 -19.16 11.57 -9.07
C GLY A 200 -18.67 12.43 -7.93
N ILE A 201 -19.13 12.09 -6.75
CA ILE A 201 -18.81 12.79 -5.50
C ILE A 201 -18.22 11.80 -4.50
N VAL A 202 -17.12 12.17 -3.86
CA VAL A 202 -16.59 11.47 -2.70
C VAL A 202 -16.71 12.37 -1.49
N VAL A 203 -17.42 11.89 -0.46
CA VAL A 203 -17.49 12.55 0.85
C VAL A 203 -16.80 11.68 1.87
N MET A 204 -15.64 12.12 2.33
CA MET A 204 -14.96 11.56 3.47
C MET A 204 -15.57 12.12 4.75
N ASP A 205 -15.88 11.26 5.70
CA ASP A 205 -16.56 11.66 6.94
C ASP A 205 -15.55 11.80 8.10
N LYS A 206 -16.02 12.35 9.21
CA LYS A 206 -15.26 12.45 10.45
C LYS A 206 -14.76 11.08 10.89
N GLY A 207 -13.46 11.01 11.21
CA GLY A 207 -12.81 9.77 11.62
C GLY A 207 -12.31 8.90 10.48
N ASP A 208 -12.53 9.29 9.21
CA ASP A 208 -11.78 8.73 8.08
C ASP A 208 -10.31 9.19 8.15
N ILE A 209 -9.42 8.47 7.46
CA ILE A 209 -7.98 8.70 7.60
C ILE A 209 -7.46 9.55 6.46
N PHE A 210 -6.55 10.45 6.78
CA PHE A 210 -5.90 11.37 5.85
C PHE A 210 -4.39 11.14 5.84
N PHE A 211 -3.89 10.35 4.88
CA PHE A 211 -2.46 10.24 4.59
C PHE A 211 -2.05 11.24 3.50
N PRO A 212 -0.83 11.81 3.56
CA PRO A 212 0.29 11.45 4.44
C PRO A 212 0.30 12.17 5.81
N PHE A 213 -0.75 12.90 6.17
CA PHE A 213 -0.77 13.65 7.44
C PHE A 213 -0.89 12.76 8.68
N ASN A 214 -1.11 11.46 8.51
CA ASN A 214 -1.25 10.47 9.58
C ASN A 214 -2.26 10.91 10.65
N ARG A 215 -3.46 11.33 10.23
CA ARG A 215 -4.50 11.83 11.13
C ARG A 215 -5.90 11.41 10.71
N TYR A 216 -6.82 11.47 11.66
CA TYR A 216 -8.25 11.34 11.39
C TYR A 216 -8.84 12.70 11.06
N LEU A 217 -9.79 12.72 10.10
CA LEU A 217 -10.54 13.91 9.77
C LEU A 217 -11.38 14.40 10.95
N GLN A 218 -11.35 15.69 11.20
CA GLN A 218 -12.19 16.38 12.16
C GLN A 218 -13.41 17.00 11.47
N ASP A 219 -13.26 17.39 10.22
CA ASP A 219 -14.31 17.92 9.36
C ASP A 219 -14.46 17.04 8.11
N PRO A 220 -15.69 16.86 7.60
CA PRO A 220 -15.89 16.18 6.32
C PRO A 220 -15.20 16.91 5.17
N ILE A 221 -14.74 16.14 4.17
CA ILE A 221 -14.22 16.66 2.91
C ILE A 221 -15.10 16.16 1.77
N GLU A 222 -15.63 17.05 0.96
CA GLU A 222 -16.37 16.72 -0.26
C GLU A 222 -15.50 17.00 -1.49
N LEU A 223 -15.32 15.99 -2.33
CA LEU A 223 -14.58 16.05 -3.59
C LEU A 223 -15.56 15.86 -4.76
N THR A 224 -15.68 16.84 -5.65
CA THR A 224 -16.35 16.65 -6.94
C THR A 224 -15.36 16.17 -7.97
N ILE A 225 -15.65 15.04 -8.61
CA ILE A 225 -14.77 14.38 -9.57
C ILE A 225 -15.41 14.38 -10.94
N LYS A 226 -14.65 14.79 -11.95
CA LYS A 226 -15.06 14.81 -13.34
C LYS A 226 -13.92 14.34 -14.23
N ASP A 227 -14.22 13.39 -15.13
CA ASP A 227 -13.27 12.85 -16.11
C ASP A 227 -11.93 12.41 -15.47
N GLY A 228 -11.97 11.77 -14.26
CA GLY A 228 -10.81 11.28 -13.54
C GLY A 228 -10.02 12.31 -12.74
N PHE A 229 -10.52 13.54 -12.59
CA PHE A 229 -9.87 14.60 -11.84
C PHE A 229 -10.78 15.22 -10.79
N VAL A 230 -10.21 15.57 -9.63
CA VAL A 230 -10.90 16.38 -8.64
C VAL A 230 -11.00 17.81 -9.19
N THR A 231 -12.22 18.30 -9.37
CA THR A 231 -12.52 19.63 -9.89
C THR A 231 -12.92 20.62 -8.80
N LYS A 232 -13.33 20.11 -7.62
CA LYS A 232 -13.72 20.92 -6.48
C LYS A 232 -13.42 20.19 -5.19
N ILE A 233 -12.94 20.92 -4.18
CA ILE A 233 -12.69 20.44 -2.81
C ILE A 233 -13.45 21.38 -1.88
N GLU A 234 -14.38 20.85 -1.10
CA GLU A 234 -15.22 21.62 -0.17
C GLU A 234 -15.22 20.99 1.23
N GLY A 235 -15.38 21.81 2.25
CA GLY A 235 -15.45 21.38 3.64
C GLY A 235 -14.85 22.41 4.59
N GLY A 236 -14.49 21.93 5.79
CA GLY A 236 -13.87 22.74 6.83
C GLY A 236 -12.36 22.85 6.70
N PHE A 237 -11.68 22.84 7.85
CA PHE A 237 -10.22 22.97 7.93
C PHE A 237 -9.48 21.85 7.19
N ASP A 238 -9.98 20.60 7.27
CA ASP A 238 -9.33 19.46 6.62
C ASP A 238 -9.36 19.56 5.09
N ALA A 239 -10.44 20.10 4.51
CA ALA A 239 -10.53 20.35 3.08
C ALA A 239 -9.57 21.47 2.63
N MET A 240 -9.43 22.54 3.44
CA MET A 240 -8.46 23.60 3.20
C MET A 240 -7.03 23.03 3.21
N LEU A 241 -6.68 22.23 4.21
CA LEU A 241 -5.37 21.60 4.34
C LEU A 241 -5.06 20.67 3.15
N MET A 242 -6.03 19.86 2.70
CA MET A 242 -5.90 19.01 1.52
C MET A 242 -5.59 19.84 0.27
N LYS A 243 -6.35 20.91 0.06
CA LYS A 243 -6.18 21.79 -1.10
C LYS A 243 -4.79 22.45 -1.10
N GLU A 244 -4.39 23.04 0.01
CA GLU A 244 -3.07 23.67 0.15
C GLU A 244 -1.94 22.67 -0.09
N TYR A 245 -2.08 21.44 0.42
CA TYR A 245 -1.09 20.38 0.19
C TYR A 245 -0.97 20.03 -1.29
N ILE A 246 -2.08 19.76 -1.98
CA ILE A 246 -2.07 19.44 -3.42
C ILE A 246 -1.50 20.62 -4.23
N GLU A 247 -1.91 21.86 -3.94
CA GLU A 247 -1.43 23.09 -4.61
C GLU A 247 0.08 23.29 -4.41
N SER A 248 0.66 22.85 -3.29
CA SER A 248 2.09 23.01 -2.99
C SER A 248 3.02 22.32 -3.98
N PHE A 249 2.53 21.28 -4.68
CA PHE A 249 3.29 20.59 -5.72
C PHE A 249 3.34 21.34 -7.04
N ASN A 250 2.46 22.31 -7.23
CA ASN A 250 2.36 23.10 -8.49
C ASN A 250 2.26 22.19 -9.74
N ASP A 251 1.57 21.06 -9.59
CA ASP A 251 1.37 20.05 -10.63
C ASP A 251 -0.12 19.72 -10.77
N PRO A 252 -0.77 20.05 -11.90
CA PRO A 252 -2.20 19.76 -12.09
C PRO A 252 -2.51 18.27 -12.05
N ARG A 253 -1.53 17.38 -12.27
CA ARG A 253 -1.69 15.94 -12.20
C ARG A 253 -1.90 15.44 -10.77
N ALA A 254 -1.59 16.26 -9.76
CA ALA A 254 -1.83 15.95 -8.35
C ALA A 254 -3.33 15.82 -8.01
N TYR A 255 -4.21 16.37 -8.85
CA TYR A 255 -5.67 16.25 -8.72
C TYR A 255 -6.25 14.99 -9.38
N ALA A 256 -5.44 14.18 -10.05
CA ALA A 256 -5.90 12.95 -10.69
C ALA A 256 -6.30 11.89 -9.65
N ILE A 257 -7.32 11.10 -9.99
CA ILE A 257 -7.67 9.91 -9.23
C ILE A 257 -6.60 8.84 -9.50
N SER A 258 -6.09 8.21 -8.43
CA SER A 258 -5.10 7.14 -8.52
C SER A 258 -5.77 5.77 -8.48
N HIS A 259 -5.92 5.17 -7.31
CA HIS A 259 -6.52 3.83 -7.17
C HIS A 259 -7.71 3.83 -6.22
N ILE A 260 -8.51 2.77 -6.33
CA ILE A 260 -9.66 2.47 -5.48
C ILE A 260 -9.69 0.98 -5.17
N GLY A 261 -9.96 0.60 -3.93
CA GLY A 261 -10.05 -0.79 -3.53
C GLY A 261 -10.61 -0.98 -2.13
N TRP A 262 -10.39 -2.15 -1.57
CA TRP A 262 -10.83 -2.44 -0.20
C TRP A 262 -9.83 -3.34 0.54
N GLY A 263 -9.75 -3.13 1.86
CA GLY A 263 -8.94 -3.92 2.75
C GLY A 263 -9.62 -5.23 3.17
N LEU A 264 -8.78 -6.21 3.44
CA LEU A 264 -9.17 -7.58 3.79
C LEU A 264 -8.52 -8.06 5.10
N ASN A 265 -7.75 -7.19 5.80
CA ASN A 265 -7.03 -7.57 7.01
C ASN A 265 -7.89 -7.37 8.26
N GLU A 266 -8.45 -8.44 8.79
CA GLU A 266 -9.25 -8.43 10.02
C GLU A 266 -8.45 -8.18 11.30
N ARG A 267 -7.10 -8.17 11.21
CA ARG A 267 -6.20 -7.88 12.33
C ARG A 267 -5.78 -6.41 12.36
N ALA A 268 -6.10 -5.66 11.31
CA ALA A 268 -5.85 -4.22 11.25
C ALA A 268 -6.69 -3.48 12.29
N GLN A 269 -6.14 -2.39 12.83
CA GLN A 269 -6.77 -1.59 13.87
C GLN A 269 -6.92 -0.15 13.40
N TRP A 270 -8.16 0.26 13.14
CA TRP A 270 -8.45 1.61 12.62
C TRP A 270 -7.88 2.73 13.50
N HIS A 271 -7.86 2.51 14.80
CA HIS A 271 -7.43 3.52 15.78
C HIS A 271 -5.90 3.55 16.03
N SER A 272 -5.10 2.79 15.29
CA SER A 272 -3.63 2.70 15.51
C SER A 272 -2.93 4.05 15.48
N LEU A 273 -3.30 4.95 14.56
CA LEU A 273 -2.75 6.30 14.45
C LEU A 273 -2.94 7.18 15.71
N ALA A 274 -3.93 6.85 16.56
CA ALA A 274 -4.15 7.60 17.80
C ALA A 274 -3.17 7.21 18.92
N PHE A 275 -2.47 6.09 18.78
CA PHE A 275 -1.59 5.54 19.79
C PHE A 275 -0.12 5.49 19.37
N ASP A 276 0.17 5.49 18.09
CA ASP A 276 1.52 5.42 17.55
C ASP A 276 1.67 6.31 16.31
N ASP A 277 2.52 7.31 16.39
CA ASP A 277 2.85 8.23 15.30
C ASP A 277 3.91 7.69 14.33
N GLN A 278 4.49 6.53 14.64
CA GLN A 278 5.50 5.87 13.81
C GLN A 278 4.89 4.92 12.78
N VAL A 279 3.59 4.61 12.88
CA VAL A 279 2.91 3.75 11.90
C VAL A 279 2.95 4.39 10.50
N PHE A 280 3.28 3.58 9.50
CA PHE A 280 3.20 4.01 8.10
C PHE A 280 1.76 4.05 7.60
N GLY A 281 0.89 3.21 8.17
CA GLY A 281 -0.55 3.32 8.01
C GLY A 281 -1.24 2.14 7.32
N MET A 282 -0.62 0.98 7.23
CA MET A 282 -1.26 -0.21 6.68
C MET A 282 -2.48 -0.66 7.48
N ASP A 283 -2.54 -0.32 8.75
CA ASP A 283 -3.75 -0.48 9.57
C ASP A 283 -4.99 0.22 8.98
N GLY A 284 -4.81 1.39 8.38
CA GLY A 284 -5.90 2.11 7.72
C GLY A 284 -6.12 1.61 6.28
N ARG A 285 -5.03 1.38 5.53
CA ARG A 285 -5.10 0.99 4.11
C ARG A 285 -5.68 -0.40 3.92
N ALA A 286 -5.23 -1.37 4.72
CA ALA A 286 -5.66 -2.76 4.63
C ALA A 286 -6.81 -3.13 5.58
N PHE A 287 -7.42 -2.15 6.28
CA PHE A 287 -8.50 -2.40 7.25
C PHE A 287 -9.66 -3.15 6.61
N TYR A 288 -10.10 -4.22 7.27
CA TYR A 288 -11.16 -5.09 6.75
C TYR A 288 -12.46 -4.33 6.48
N GLY A 289 -12.90 -4.34 5.22
CA GLY A 289 -14.14 -3.71 4.79
C GLY A 289 -14.09 -2.19 4.61
N ASN A 290 -12.90 -1.56 4.70
CA ASN A 290 -12.76 -0.15 4.30
C ASN A 290 -12.92 0.02 2.78
N VAL A 291 -12.93 1.27 2.34
CA VAL A 291 -12.62 1.65 0.97
C VAL A 291 -11.32 2.45 1.01
N LEU A 292 -10.32 2.01 0.26
CA LEU A 292 -9.09 2.75 0.04
C LEU A 292 -9.24 3.57 -1.25
N PHE A 293 -9.51 4.86 -1.09
CA PHE A 293 -9.56 5.85 -2.16
C PHE A 293 -8.25 6.61 -2.20
N SER A 294 -7.75 6.97 -3.38
CA SER A 294 -6.48 7.70 -3.47
C SER A 294 -6.44 8.70 -4.62
N LEU A 295 -5.58 9.72 -4.44
CA LEU A 295 -5.24 10.72 -5.46
C LEU A 295 -3.74 10.63 -5.79
N GLY A 296 -3.38 11.02 -7.01
CA GLY A 296 -1.99 11.14 -7.43
C GLY A 296 -1.56 10.13 -8.50
N PRO A 297 -0.34 9.53 -8.39
CA PRO A 297 0.21 8.69 -9.42
C PRO A 297 -0.56 7.36 -9.58
N ASN A 298 -0.56 6.83 -10.81
CA ASN A 298 -1.04 5.49 -11.14
C ASN A 298 -0.03 4.72 -12.01
N SER A 299 1.20 5.21 -12.09
CA SER A 299 2.25 4.63 -12.93
C SER A 299 2.65 3.23 -12.50
N GLU A 300 2.54 2.86 -11.23
CA GLU A 300 2.78 1.50 -10.72
C GLU A 300 1.79 0.47 -11.29
N LEU A 301 0.61 0.92 -11.71
CA LEU A 301 -0.42 0.12 -12.36
C LEU A 301 -0.42 0.29 -13.89
N GLY A 302 0.66 0.85 -14.45
CA GLY A 302 0.80 1.05 -15.89
C GLY A 302 0.07 2.27 -16.43
N GLY A 303 -0.45 3.14 -15.58
CA GLY A 303 -1.07 4.41 -15.97
C GLY A 303 -0.05 5.50 -16.34
N ASN A 304 -0.55 6.61 -16.84
CA ASN A 304 0.28 7.71 -17.36
C ASN A 304 0.43 8.87 -16.38
N ASN A 305 -0.18 8.80 -15.20
CA ASN A 305 -0.06 9.86 -14.21
C ASN A 305 1.15 9.61 -13.31
N ASP A 306 2.14 10.50 -13.44
CA ASP A 306 3.40 10.45 -12.69
C ASP A 306 3.58 11.80 -11.99
N THR A 307 3.09 11.93 -10.77
CA THR A 307 3.18 13.11 -9.92
C THR A 307 3.76 12.72 -8.56
N PRO A 308 4.57 13.58 -7.92
CA PRO A 308 5.09 13.30 -6.58
C PRO A 308 4.03 13.44 -5.46
N CYS A 309 2.87 13.98 -5.77
CA CYS A 309 1.76 14.13 -4.82
C CYS A 309 0.94 12.83 -4.77
N HIS A 310 0.97 12.15 -3.63
CA HIS A 310 0.14 10.97 -3.41
C HIS A 310 -0.62 11.10 -2.08
N LEU A 311 -1.92 10.85 -2.14
CA LEU A 311 -2.80 10.85 -0.97
C LEU A 311 -3.55 9.53 -0.93
N ASP A 312 -3.38 8.79 0.16
CA ASP A 312 -4.26 7.68 0.51
C ASP A 312 -5.31 8.14 1.51
N LEU A 313 -6.54 7.85 1.21
CA LEU A 313 -7.72 8.37 1.88
C LEU A 313 -8.64 7.20 2.28
N PRO A 314 -8.24 6.37 3.25
CA PRO A 314 -9.08 5.25 3.71
C PRO A 314 -10.38 5.75 4.34
N MET A 315 -11.50 5.19 3.88
CA MET A 315 -12.85 5.51 4.35
C MET A 315 -13.52 4.29 4.97
N LYS A 316 -14.24 4.47 6.07
CA LYS A 316 -15.09 3.43 6.68
C LYS A 316 -16.55 3.53 6.26
N ASN A 317 -17.28 2.47 6.59
CA ASN A 317 -18.74 2.43 6.44
C ASN A 317 -19.23 2.72 5.01
N CYS A 318 -18.40 2.42 4.01
CA CYS A 318 -18.78 2.54 2.61
C CYS A 318 -19.48 1.27 2.13
N THR A 319 -20.27 1.44 1.08
CA THR A 319 -20.88 0.34 0.32
C THR A 319 -20.28 0.34 -1.08
N LEU A 320 -19.76 -0.82 -1.50
CA LEU A 320 -19.07 -1.00 -2.77
C LEU A 320 -19.79 -2.04 -3.63
N TYR A 321 -19.91 -1.73 -4.91
CA TYR A 321 -20.52 -2.58 -5.92
C TYR A 321 -19.53 -2.80 -7.10
N LEU A 322 -19.54 -4.00 -7.68
CA LEU A 322 -18.92 -4.31 -8.97
C LEU A 322 -20.01 -4.76 -9.95
N ASP A 323 -20.16 -4.03 -11.06
CA ASP A 323 -21.22 -4.27 -12.06
C ASP A 323 -22.62 -4.42 -11.43
N GLY A 324 -22.90 -3.63 -10.39
CA GLY A 324 -24.13 -3.68 -9.62
C GLY A 324 -24.22 -4.80 -8.56
N LYS A 325 -23.26 -5.74 -8.51
CA LYS A 325 -23.16 -6.77 -7.47
C LYS A 325 -22.58 -6.16 -6.20
N LEU A 326 -23.27 -6.33 -5.07
CA LEU A 326 -22.82 -5.87 -3.76
C LEU A 326 -21.60 -6.68 -3.29
N ILE A 327 -20.53 -5.99 -2.92
CA ILE A 327 -19.27 -6.58 -2.44
C ILE A 327 -19.00 -6.22 -0.99
N VAL A 328 -19.13 -4.92 -0.64
CA VAL A 328 -19.04 -4.42 0.74
C VAL A 328 -20.32 -3.66 1.05
N LYS A 329 -20.91 -3.86 2.21
CA LYS A 329 -22.11 -3.17 2.68
C LYS A 329 -21.84 -2.47 4.01
N ASP A 330 -21.89 -1.14 4.02
CA ASP A 330 -21.68 -0.34 5.23
C ASP A 330 -20.38 -0.74 5.99
N GLY A 331 -19.32 -1.11 5.26
CA GLY A 331 -18.03 -1.58 5.83
C GLY A 331 -17.93 -3.10 6.08
N ASP A 332 -19.00 -3.87 5.85
CA ASP A 332 -18.97 -5.32 6.00
C ASP A 332 -18.83 -6.03 4.65
N ILE A 333 -17.84 -6.88 4.50
CA ILE A 333 -17.69 -7.72 3.30
C ILE A 333 -18.77 -8.78 3.25
N VAL A 334 -19.56 -8.80 2.17
CA VAL A 334 -20.70 -9.71 2.05
C VAL A 334 -20.36 -11.03 1.34
N ILE A 335 -19.24 -11.09 0.63
CA ILE A 335 -18.79 -12.27 -0.12
C ILE A 335 -18.03 -13.21 0.80
N ASP A 336 -18.49 -14.45 0.93
CA ASP A 336 -17.98 -15.42 1.92
C ASP A 336 -16.51 -15.80 1.66
N GLU A 337 -16.09 -15.91 0.40
CA GLU A 337 -14.73 -16.24 0.00
C GLU A 337 -13.70 -15.18 0.40
N MET A 338 -14.12 -13.96 0.68
CA MET A 338 -13.27 -12.87 1.17
C MET A 338 -13.33 -12.69 2.69
N LYS A 339 -14.16 -13.43 3.40
CA LYS A 339 -14.24 -13.38 4.87
C LYS A 339 -13.09 -14.13 5.53
N PRO A 340 -12.64 -13.69 6.72
CA PRO A 340 -11.65 -14.42 7.48
C PRO A 340 -12.13 -15.82 7.81
N VAL A 341 -11.21 -16.79 7.73
CA VAL A 341 -11.50 -18.15 8.23
C VAL A 341 -11.71 -18.06 9.72
N LYS A 342 -12.92 -18.36 10.18
CA LYS A 342 -13.21 -18.42 11.63
C LYS A 342 -12.29 -19.47 12.25
N PRO A 343 -11.65 -19.20 13.41
CA PRO A 343 -10.94 -20.22 14.13
C PRO A 343 -11.91 -21.38 14.35
N GLN A 344 -11.57 -22.58 13.87
CA GLN A 344 -12.29 -23.79 14.32
C GLN A 344 -12.07 -23.82 15.82
N HIS A 345 -13.15 -23.74 16.58
CA HIS A 345 -13.09 -23.85 18.03
C HIS A 345 -12.36 -25.16 18.38
N ALA A 346 -11.15 -25.00 18.93
CA ALA A 346 -10.39 -26.11 19.53
C ALA A 346 -11.02 -26.50 20.87
#